data_a90540a3e986c98171a0fc2893b38e87
#
_entry.id   a90540a3e986c98171a0fc2893b38e87
#
_cell.length_a   1.000
_cell.length_b   1.000
_cell.length_c   1.000
_cell.angle_alpha   90.00
_cell.angle_beta   90.00
_cell.angle_gamma   90.00
#
_symmetry.space_group_name_H-M   'P 1'
#
loop_
_entity.id
_entity.type
_entity.pdbx_description
1 polymer ?
#
loop_
_entity_poly.entity_id
_entity_poly.type
_entity_poly.pdbx_seq_one_letter_code
_entity_poly.pdbx_strand_id
1 'polypeptide(L)'
;TKISSNLGLEKNEVLATVEDFMEEVKNSLSEGENVYLRGFGSFIVKKRAEKTGRNISKNVTIKIPAHSIPSFKPAKIFVEDVKNNN
;
A
#
# COMPACT_ATOMS: atom_id res chain seq x y z
N THR A 1 10.92 -10.55 16.94
CA THR A 1 10.99 -10.19 15.53
C THR A 1 12.37 -9.67 15.14
N LYS A 2 12.63 -9.63 13.86
CA LYS A 2 13.92 -9.16 13.37
C LYS A 2 14.17 -7.67 13.69
N ILE A 3 13.13 -6.85 13.64
CA ILE A 3 13.23 -5.43 13.96
C ILE A 3 13.60 -5.24 15.43
N SER A 4 12.98 -5.98 16.33
CA SER A 4 13.30 -5.86 17.77
C SER A 4 14.73 -6.27 18.05
N SER A 5 15.22 -7.33 17.38
CA SER A 5 16.60 -7.78 17.51
C SER A 5 17.59 -6.75 16.97
N ASN A 6 17.29 -6.17 15.79
CA ASN A 6 18.18 -5.20 15.14
C ASN A 6 18.33 -3.91 15.95
N LEU A 7 17.27 -3.48 16.62
CA LEU A 7 17.26 -2.21 17.34
C LEU A 7 17.39 -2.36 18.86
N GLY A 8 17.43 -3.60 19.37
CA GLY A 8 17.48 -3.84 20.81
C GLY A 8 16.22 -3.40 21.53
N LEU A 9 15.09 -3.38 20.85
CA LEU A 9 13.81 -2.96 21.41
C LEU A 9 12.99 -4.16 21.88
N GLU A 10 12.07 -3.89 22.79
CA GLU A 10 11.16 -4.91 23.27
C GLU A 10 10.17 -5.29 22.15
N LYS A 11 9.93 -6.58 22.00
CA LYS A 11 9.10 -7.13 20.93
C LYS A 11 7.68 -6.53 20.89
N ASN A 12 7.06 -6.35 22.06
CA ASN A 12 5.71 -5.79 22.15
C ASN A 12 5.66 -4.33 21.71
N GLU A 13 6.70 -3.56 22.04
CA GLU A 13 6.81 -2.17 21.62
C GLU A 13 6.99 -2.04 20.12
N VAL A 14 7.78 -2.93 19.52
CA VAL A 14 7.99 -2.98 18.08
C VAL A 14 6.68 -3.31 17.38
N LEU A 15 5.97 -4.30 17.86
CA LEU A 15 4.69 -4.70 17.28
C LEU A 15 3.68 -3.56 17.31
N ALA A 16 3.55 -2.90 18.45
CA ALA A 16 2.64 -1.77 18.59
C ALA A 16 3.02 -0.61 17.66
N THR A 17 4.31 -0.33 17.55
CA THR A 17 4.82 0.73 16.67
C THR A 17 4.49 0.44 15.20
N VAL A 18 4.71 -0.79 14.75
CA VAL A 18 4.44 -1.18 13.37
C VAL A 18 2.94 -1.12 13.09
N GLU A 19 2.11 -1.59 14.02
CA GLU A 19 0.67 -1.55 13.87
C GLU A 19 0.15 -0.11 13.79
N ASP A 20 0.67 0.77 14.64
CA ASP A 20 0.29 2.17 14.64
C ASP A 20 0.71 2.87 13.35
N PHE A 21 1.91 2.55 12.86
CA PHE A 21 2.38 3.05 11.58
C PHE A 21 1.43 2.68 10.45
N MET A 22 0.99 1.43 10.39
CA MET A 22 0.06 0.97 9.37
C MET A 22 -1.29 1.69 9.47
N GLU A 23 -1.78 1.92 10.69
CA GLU A 23 -3.02 2.67 10.89
C GLU A 23 -2.90 4.11 10.41
N GLU A 24 -1.78 4.76 10.68
CA GLU A 24 -1.54 6.13 10.20
C GLU A 24 -1.48 6.20 8.68
N VAL A 25 -0.87 5.22 8.02
CA VAL A 25 -0.85 5.13 6.56
C VAL A 25 -2.27 4.98 6.02
N LYS A 26 -3.06 4.10 6.61
CA LYS A 26 -4.46 3.91 6.20
C LYS A 26 -5.27 5.20 6.35
N ASN A 27 -5.10 5.88 7.46
CA ASN A 27 -5.83 7.12 7.74
C ASN A 27 -5.47 8.21 6.74
N SER A 28 -4.18 8.37 6.44
CA SER A 28 -3.72 9.37 5.47
C SER A 28 -4.31 9.13 4.10
N LEU A 29 -4.26 7.87 3.64
CA LEU A 29 -4.81 7.52 2.32
C LEU A 29 -6.33 7.66 2.28
N SER A 30 -7.00 7.37 3.39
CA SER A 30 -8.45 7.56 3.48
C SER A 30 -8.85 9.03 3.35
N GLU A 31 -7.98 9.94 3.78
CA GLU A 31 -8.17 11.37 3.65
C GLU A 31 -7.70 11.92 2.30
N GLY A 32 -7.19 11.06 1.43
CA GLY A 32 -6.71 11.46 0.11
C GLY A 32 -5.27 11.95 0.10
N GLU A 33 -4.54 11.74 1.18
CA GLU A 33 -3.14 12.16 1.29
C GLU A 33 -2.19 11.01 1.02
N ASN A 34 -1.19 11.25 0.20
CA ASN A 34 -0.17 10.26 -0.10
C ASN A 34 0.88 10.21 1.00
N VAL A 35 1.50 9.03 1.17
CA VAL A 35 2.58 8.85 2.15
C VAL A 35 3.85 8.46 1.41
N TYR A 36 4.91 9.24 1.60
CA TYR A 36 6.19 9.02 0.92
C TYR A 36 7.22 8.52 1.92
N LEU A 37 7.83 7.37 1.61
CA LEU A 37 8.86 6.75 2.43
C LEU A 37 10.16 6.73 1.64
N ARG A 38 11.10 7.57 2.04
CA ARG A 38 12.36 7.75 1.34
C ARG A 38 13.12 6.43 1.20
N GLY A 39 13.53 6.13 -0.03
CA GLY A 39 14.29 4.91 -0.33
C GLY A 39 13.48 3.62 -0.36
N PHE A 40 12.21 3.67 0.02
CA PHE A 40 11.34 2.50 0.02
C PHE A 40 10.26 2.60 -1.05
N GLY A 41 9.47 3.65 -1.01
CA GLY A 41 8.39 3.84 -1.96
C GLY A 41 7.35 4.81 -1.46
N SER A 42 6.23 4.83 -2.16
CA SER A 42 5.13 5.73 -1.83
C SER A 42 3.83 4.96 -1.77
N PHE A 43 3.04 5.24 -0.74
CA PHE A 43 1.65 4.80 -0.68
C PHE A 43 0.81 5.94 -1.23
N ILE A 44 0.12 5.69 -2.32
CA ILE A 44 -0.63 6.72 -3.03
C ILE A 44 -2.09 6.35 -3.17
N VAL A 45 -2.90 7.39 -3.33
CA VAL A 45 -4.31 7.21 -3.67
C VAL A 45 -4.39 7.27 -5.19
N LYS A 46 -4.88 6.21 -5.78
CA LYS A 46 -5.03 6.10 -7.23
C LYS A 46 -6.51 6.13 -7.57
N LYS A 47 -6.88 6.99 -8.49
CA LYS A 47 -8.26 7.07 -8.95
C LYS A 47 -8.47 6.08 -10.08
N ARG A 48 -9.49 5.26 -9.92
CA ARG A 48 -9.93 4.33 -10.96
C ARG A 48 -11.15 4.91 -11.64
N ALA A 49 -11.08 5.04 -12.97
CA ALA A 49 -12.21 5.50 -13.76
C ALA A 49 -13.34 4.47 -13.72
N GLU A 50 -14.54 4.94 -14.01
CA GLU A 50 -15.69 4.07 -14.17
C GLU A 50 -15.42 3.00 -15.22
N LYS A 51 -15.75 1.76 -14.92
CA LYS A 51 -15.57 0.65 -15.82
C LYS A 51 -16.89 -0.08 -16.05
N THR A 52 -17.02 -0.64 -17.26
CA THR A 52 -18.11 -1.53 -17.58
C THR A 52 -17.55 -2.94 -17.69
N GLY A 53 -18.02 -3.82 -16.82
CA GLY A 53 -17.63 -5.21 -16.84
C GLY A 53 -18.79 -6.07 -17.31
N ARG A 54 -18.51 -7.33 -17.60
CA ARG A 54 -19.53 -8.27 -18.04
C ARG A 54 -19.49 -9.50 -17.16
N ASN A 55 -20.63 -9.86 -16.61
CA ASN A 55 -20.76 -11.10 -15.86
C ASN A 55 -21.07 -12.23 -16.84
N ILE A 56 -20.07 -13.07 -17.09
CA ILE A 56 -20.17 -14.16 -18.08
C ILE A 56 -21.25 -15.16 -17.70
N SER A 57 -21.39 -15.47 -16.42
CA SER A 57 -22.37 -16.45 -15.95
C SER A 57 -23.80 -16.01 -16.20
N LYS A 58 -24.10 -14.75 -16.02
CA LYS A 58 -25.45 -14.20 -16.16
C LYS A 58 -25.64 -13.41 -17.45
N ASN A 59 -24.58 -13.24 -18.20
CA ASN A 59 -24.59 -12.46 -19.44
C ASN A 59 -25.16 -11.04 -19.22
N VAL A 60 -24.81 -10.45 -18.10
CA VAL A 60 -25.26 -9.11 -17.70
C VAL A 60 -24.08 -8.16 -17.68
N THR A 61 -24.27 -6.94 -18.13
CA THR A 61 -23.28 -5.88 -18.06
C THR A 61 -23.30 -5.28 -16.66
N ILE A 62 -22.11 -5.24 -16.03
CA ILE A 62 -21.94 -4.68 -14.70
C ILE A 62 -21.16 -3.37 -14.82
N LYS A 63 -21.70 -2.33 -14.20
CA LYS A 63 -21.06 -1.02 -14.20
C LYS A 63 -20.36 -0.80 -12.87
N ILE A 64 -19.04 -0.60 -12.92
CA ILE A 64 -18.22 -0.34 -11.75
C ILE A 64 -17.98 1.17 -11.68
N PRO A 65 -18.51 1.87 -10.66
CA PRO A 65 -18.36 3.32 -10.59
C PRO A 65 -16.91 3.74 -10.33
N ALA A 66 -16.61 4.98 -10.66
CA ALA A 66 -15.30 5.57 -10.36
C ALA A 66 -15.07 5.56 -8.86
N HIS A 67 -13.85 5.22 -8.43
CA HIS A 67 -13.50 5.14 -7.02
C HIS A 67 -12.00 5.31 -6.84
N SER A 68 -11.60 5.57 -5.60
CA SER A 68 -10.19 5.67 -5.25
C SER A 68 -9.74 4.40 -4.54
N ILE A 69 -8.52 3.96 -4.82
CA ILE A 69 -7.93 2.79 -4.18
C ILE A 69 -6.54 3.12 -3.66
N PRO A 70 -6.09 2.43 -2.61
CA PRO A 70 -4.69 2.56 -2.20
C PRO A 70 -3.79 1.81 -3.18
N SER A 71 -2.60 2.34 -3.40
CA SER A 71 -1.61 1.72 -4.28
C SER A 71 -0.23 1.97 -3.71
N PHE A 72 0.69 1.04 -3.92
CA PHE A 72 2.07 1.18 -3.51
C PHE A 72 2.95 1.31 -4.75
N LYS A 73 3.74 2.39 -4.80
CA LYS A 73 4.71 2.60 -5.86
C LYS A 73 6.11 2.51 -5.27
N PRO A 74 6.87 1.45 -5.57
CA PRO A 74 8.21 1.32 -4.99
C PRO A 74 9.16 2.41 -5.51
N ALA A 75 10.11 2.80 -4.67
CA ALA A 75 11.15 3.72 -5.07
C ALA A 75 12.07 3.06 -6.09
N LYS A 76 12.65 3.85 -6.99
CA LYS A 76 13.51 3.33 -8.03
C LYS A 76 14.69 2.53 -7.47
N ILE A 77 15.30 3.01 -6.41
CA ILE A 77 16.42 2.32 -5.77
C ILE A 77 15.99 0.97 -5.19
N PHE A 78 14.78 0.87 -4.65
CA PHE A 78 14.23 -0.38 -4.14
C PHE A 78 13.98 -1.37 -5.27
N VAL A 79 13.43 -0.90 -6.38
CA VAL A 79 13.19 -1.73 -7.56
C VAL A 79 14.50 -2.30 -8.10
N GLU A 80 15.53 -1.47 -8.17
CA GLU A 80 16.84 -1.91 -8.65
C GLU A 80 17.49 -2.91 -7.72
N ASP A 81 17.36 -2.73 -6.41
CA ASP A 81 17.89 -3.68 -5.42
C ASP A 81 17.28 -5.06 -5.59
N VAL A 82 15.98 -5.14 -5.76
CA VAL A 82 15.27 -6.41 -5.97
C VAL A 82 15.69 -7.03 -7.30
N LYS A 83 15.75 -6.23 -8.34
CA LYS A 83 16.12 -6.68 -9.69
C LYS A 83 17.53 -7.24 -9.74
N ASN A 84 18.47 -6.59 -9.07
CA ASN A 84 19.89 -7.00 -9.11
C ASN A 84 20.18 -8.22 -8.24
N ASN A 85 19.36 -8.52 -7.26
CA ASN A 85 19.53 -9.64 -6.35
C ASN A 85 18.67 -10.87 -6.68
N ASN A 86 17.95 -10.82 -7.78
CA ASN A 86 17.12 -11.95 -8.22
C ASN A 86 17.38 -12.35 -9.67
#